data_2056fb7dc6a3af10f3c34e700ec78992
#
_entry.id   2056fb7dc6a3af10f3c34e700ec78992
#
_cell.length_a   1.000
_cell.length_b   1.000
_cell.length_c   1.000
_cell.angle_alpha   90.00
_cell.angle_beta   90.00
_cell.angle_gamma   90.00
#
_symmetry.space_group_name_H-M   'P 1'
#
loop_
_entity.id
_entity.type
_entity.pdbx_description
1 polymer ?
#
loop_
_entity_poly.entity_id
_entity_poly.type
_entity_poly.pdbx_seq_one_letter_code
_entity_poly.pdbx_strand_id
1 'polypeptide(L)'
;MAYKGFDLTGKVALVTGGNGGIGLGMADALAEAGADVCIWGTRKEKTDAAAEKLKRHGRKVHAQIVDVGDEKQVIDAFAETVKVLGHVDNCVANAGVSGRGKGSILEMDYEEWRRVTRVNLDGVFFTFRAAAKHMVERGKGGSLVAMASTAAIEGAARSSHYGASKGGVCAMVRALAVELARYKISVNSILPGWIETEMTANAFGNPKFAGNVMPRIPERRWGVGADFGPLAVYLASDATKYTTGRDFVIDGGYTLF
;
A
#
# COMPACT_ATOMS: atom_id res chain seq x y z
N MET A 1 -7.26 19.44 21.87
CA MET A 1 -6.04 18.60 21.93
C MET A 1 -6.27 17.37 21.06
N ALA A 2 -5.34 17.03 20.17
CA ALA A 2 -5.42 15.80 19.37
C ALA A 2 -5.20 14.58 20.28
N TYR A 3 -5.78 13.44 19.93
CA TYR A 3 -5.57 12.18 20.65
C TYR A 3 -4.11 11.72 20.49
N LYS A 4 -3.38 11.70 21.59
CA LYS A 4 -1.93 11.42 21.60
C LYS A 4 -1.55 10.03 21.04
N GLY A 5 -2.50 9.09 21.03
CA GLY A 5 -2.28 7.75 20.47
C GLY A 5 -1.97 7.75 18.96
N PHE A 6 -2.27 8.83 18.24
CA PHE A 6 -1.98 8.99 16.82
C PHE A 6 -0.71 9.80 16.53
N ASP A 7 0.01 10.22 17.56
CA ASP A 7 1.32 10.86 17.39
C ASP A 7 2.36 9.81 16.95
N LEU A 8 2.95 10.02 15.79
CA LEU A 8 3.96 9.14 15.20
C LEU A 8 5.39 9.71 15.34
N THR A 9 5.57 10.73 16.21
CA THR A 9 6.90 11.31 16.45
C THR A 9 7.88 10.24 16.92
N GLY A 10 9.04 10.15 16.25
CA GLY A 10 10.06 9.13 16.51
C GLY A 10 9.82 7.78 15.84
N LYS A 11 8.73 7.62 15.10
CA LYS A 11 8.49 6.44 14.25
C LYS A 11 8.99 6.65 12.84
N VAL A 12 9.33 5.57 12.17
CA VAL A 12 9.75 5.54 10.75
C VAL A 12 8.77 4.69 9.95
N ALA A 13 8.25 5.26 8.86
CA ALA A 13 7.35 4.59 7.94
C ALA A 13 7.99 4.41 6.55
N LEU A 14 7.95 3.20 6.03
CA LEU A 14 8.30 2.86 4.65
C LEU A 14 7.01 2.69 3.83
N VAL A 15 6.89 3.38 2.68
CA VAL A 15 5.75 3.26 1.76
C VAL A 15 6.25 2.92 0.36
N THR A 16 5.97 1.70 -0.12
CA THR A 16 6.28 1.35 -1.51
C THR A 16 5.22 1.92 -2.46
N GLY A 17 5.64 2.39 -3.63
CA GLY A 17 4.75 3.17 -4.51
C GLY A 17 4.30 4.50 -3.87
N GLY A 18 5.09 5.03 -2.92
CA GLY A 18 4.80 6.26 -2.18
C GLY A 18 4.97 7.55 -3.01
N ASN A 19 5.27 7.43 -4.29
CA ASN A 19 5.50 8.55 -5.19
C ASN A 19 4.25 9.04 -5.93
N GLY A 20 3.05 8.54 -5.60
CA GLY A 20 1.80 8.99 -6.21
C GLY A 20 0.56 8.27 -5.69
N GLY A 21 -0.60 8.77 -6.10
CA GLY A 21 -1.91 8.17 -5.78
C GLY A 21 -2.10 7.88 -4.29
N ILE A 22 -2.59 6.68 -3.99
CA ILE A 22 -2.87 6.22 -2.63
C ILE A 22 -1.58 6.24 -1.76
N GLY A 23 -0.47 5.72 -2.31
CA GLY A 23 0.80 5.65 -1.57
C GLY A 23 1.30 7.02 -1.11
N LEU A 24 1.22 8.04 -1.98
CA LEU A 24 1.60 9.39 -1.61
C LEU A 24 0.65 10.00 -0.57
N GLY A 25 -0.67 9.76 -0.70
CA GLY A 25 -1.64 10.23 0.30
C GLY A 25 -1.39 9.62 1.68
N MET A 26 -1.05 8.34 1.75
CA MET A 26 -0.66 7.69 3.02
C MET A 26 0.67 8.24 3.56
N ALA A 27 1.70 8.37 2.71
CA ALA A 27 3.00 8.90 3.12
C ALA A 27 2.90 10.33 3.66
N ASP A 28 2.05 11.15 3.03
CA ASP A 28 1.78 12.52 3.44
C ASP A 28 1.15 12.59 4.84
N ALA A 29 0.10 11.81 5.08
CA ALA A 29 -0.55 11.75 6.39
C ALA A 29 0.36 11.18 7.49
N LEU A 30 1.20 10.18 7.19
CA LEU A 30 2.17 9.63 8.12
C LEU A 30 3.22 10.67 8.52
N ALA A 31 3.71 11.47 7.55
CA ALA A 31 4.65 12.56 7.81
C ALA A 31 3.98 13.69 8.61
N GLU A 32 2.74 14.06 8.28
CA GLU A 32 1.95 15.06 9.02
C GLU A 32 1.73 14.64 10.48
N ALA A 33 1.49 13.33 10.71
CA ALA A 33 1.35 12.76 12.05
C ALA A 33 2.68 12.62 12.82
N GLY A 34 3.82 13.01 12.24
CA GLY A 34 5.11 13.09 12.91
C GLY A 34 6.12 11.99 12.56
N ALA A 35 5.79 11.04 11.67
CA ALA A 35 6.74 10.01 11.26
C ALA A 35 7.83 10.54 10.32
N ASP A 36 9.04 10.02 10.44
CA ASP A 36 10.02 10.07 9.36
C ASP A 36 9.61 9.06 8.27
N VAL A 37 9.74 9.40 6.99
CA VAL A 37 9.16 8.62 5.89
C VAL A 37 10.20 8.23 4.86
N CYS A 38 10.21 6.96 4.48
CA CYS A 38 10.86 6.48 3.27
C CYS A 38 9.81 6.17 2.20
N ILE A 39 10.01 6.63 0.97
CA ILE A 39 9.18 6.28 -0.17
C ILE A 39 9.99 5.55 -1.23
N TRP A 40 9.42 4.47 -1.78
CA TRP A 40 9.97 3.78 -2.94
C TRP A 40 9.10 4.01 -4.16
N GLY A 41 9.72 4.18 -5.32
CA GLY A 41 9.04 4.29 -6.61
C GLY A 41 9.96 3.83 -7.73
N THR A 42 9.42 3.62 -8.92
CA THR A 42 10.21 3.17 -10.10
C THR A 42 10.62 4.31 -11.03
N ARG A 43 10.07 5.52 -10.85
CA ARG A 43 10.32 6.68 -11.72
C ARG A 43 11.00 7.79 -10.92
N LYS A 44 12.27 8.08 -11.26
CA LYS A 44 13.12 8.99 -10.49
C LYS A 44 12.50 10.38 -10.29
N GLU A 45 12.14 11.07 -11.38
CA GLU A 45 11.60 12.45 -11.31
C GLU A 45 10.35 12.54 -10.45
N LYS A 46 9.44 11.57 -10.61
CA LYS A 46 8.21 11.51 -9.81
C LYS A 46 8.49 11.22 -8.34
N THR A 47 9.47 10.37 -8.06
CA THR A 47 9.83 9.99 -6.70
C THR A 47 10.52 11.15 -5.98
N ASP A 48 11.40 11.87 -6.67
CA ASP A 48 12.06 13.06 -6.15
C ASP A 48 11.04 14.19 -5.87
N ALA A 49 10.13 14.45 -6.80
CA ALA A 49 9.07 15.45 -6.61
C ALA A 49 8.15 15.12 -5.43
N ALA A 50 7.82 13.82 -5.23
CA ALA A 50 7.05 13.38 -4.08
C ALA A 50 7.82 13.58 -2.77
N ALA A 51 9.12 13.28 -2.75
CA ALA A 51 9.96 13.49 -1.58
C ALA A 51 10.03 14.97 -1.19
N GLU A 52 10.21 15.88 -2.16
CA GLU A 52 10.19 17.33 -1.89
C GLU A 52 8.86 17.79 -1.30
N LYS A 53 7.74 17.27 -1.83
CA LYS A 53 6.42 17.57 -1.28
C LYS A 53 6.27 17.13 0.18
N LEU A 54 6.80 15.96 0.55
CA LEU A 54 6.71 15.42 1.91
C LEU A 54 7.56 16.18 2.92
N LYS A 55 8.67 16.81 2.51
CA LYS A 55 9.54 17.62 3.38
C LYS A 55 8.84 18.81 4.04
N ARG A 56 7.70 19.27 3.50
CA ARG A 56 6.90 20.36 4.09
C ARG A 56 6.48 20.11 5.54
N HIS A 57 6.42 18.83 5.95
CA HIS A 57 6.05 18.44 7.33
C HIS A 57 7.23 18.53 8.32
N GLY A 58 8.43 18.94 7.88
CA GLY A 58 9.61 19.07 8.73
C GLY A 58 10.17 17.73 9.25
N ARG A 59 9.79 16.60 8.59
CA ARG A 59 10.28 15.27 8.94
C ARG A 59 11.40 14.85 8.02
N LYS A 60 12.18 13.83 8.44
CA LYS A 60 13.16 13.22 7.55
C LYS A 60 12.42 12.47 6.45
N VAL A 61 12.80 12.72 5.21
CA VAL A 61 12.25 12.03 4.03
C VAL A 61 13.40 11.41 3.25
N HIS A 62 13.33 10.10 3.03
CA HIS A 62 14.25 9.37 2.17
C HIS A 62 13.48 8.80 0.97
N ALA A 63 14.08 8.80 -0.21
CA ALA A 63 13.43 8.34 -1.44
C ALA A 63 14.38 7.45 -2.23
N GLN A 64 13.86 6.33 -2.73
CA GLN A 64 14.68 5.37 -3.48
C GLN A 64 13.94 4.88 -4.72
N ILE A 65 14.73 4.50 -5.75
CA ILE A 65 14.22 3.91 -6.98
C ILE A 65 14.32 2.39 -6.82
N VAL A 66 13.15 1.73 -6.70
CA VAL A 66 13.05 0.30 -6.38
C VAL A 66 11.93 -0.34 -7.20
N ASP A 67 12.24 -1.41 -7.92
CA ASP A 67 11.24 -2.36 -8.42
C ASP A 67 11.00 -3.42 -7.33
N VAL A 68 9.83 -3.37 -6.69
CA VAL A 68 9.47 -4.31 -5.61
C VAL A 68 9.36 -5.77 -6.08
N GLY A 69 9.20 -5.99 -7.38
CA GLY A 69 9.22 -7.34 -7.97
C GLY A 69 10.62 -7.94 -8.12
N ASP A 70 11.66 -7.20 -7.76
CA ASP A 70 13.05 -7.66 -7.71
C ASP A 70 13.47 -7.80 -6.25
N GLU A 71 13.64 -9.05 -5.80
CA GLU A 71 13.99 -9.36 -4.42
C GLU A 71 15.28 -8.68 -3.96
N LYS A 72 16.30 -8.67 -4.83
CA LYS A 72 17.59 -8.07 -4.49
C LYS A 72 17.47 -6.57 -4.29
N GLN A 73 16.76 -5.87 -5.16
CA GLN A 73 16.51 -4.44 -5.00
C GLN A 73 15.77 -4.15 -3.69
N VAL A 74 14.76 -4.97 -3.33
CA VAL A 74 14.03 -4.81 -2.07
C VAL A 74 14.96 -4.96 -0.86
N ILE A 75 15.83 -5.99 -0.85
CA ILE A 75 16.77 -6.23 0.25
C ILE A 75 17.74 -5.05 0.39
N ASP A 76 18.37 -4.65 -0.70
CA ASP A 76 19.36 -3.57 -0.71
C ASP A 76 18.73 -2.23 -0.30
N ALA A 77 17.55 -1.90 -0.84
CA ALA A 77 16.83 -0.68 -0.52
C ALA A 77 16.32 -0.66 0.92
N PHE A 78 15.90 -1.80 1.46
CA PHE A 78 15.48 -1.88 2.86
C PHE A 78 16.67 -1.64 3.81
N ALA A 79 17.82 -2.23 3.52
CA ALA A 79 19.06 -2.00 4.27
C ALA A 79 19.49 -0.52 4.23
N GLU A 80 19.41 0.13 3.06
CA GLU A 80 19.71 1.56 2.94
C GLU A 80 18.67 2.43 3.67
N THR A 81 17.36 2.06 3.65
CA THR A 81 16.34 2.73 4.46
C THR A 81 16.69 2.72 5.95
N VAL A 82 17.06 1.56 6.48
CA VAL A 82 17.47 1.40 7.88
C VAL A 82 18.75 2.20 8.19
N LYS A 83 19.72 2.18 7.30
CA LYS A 83 20.98 2.93 7.45
C LYS A 83 20.73 4.45 7.52
N VAL A 84 19.82 4.99 6.70
CA VAL A 84 19.56 6.43 6.62
C VAL A 84 18.62 6.91 7.72
N LEU A 85 17.56 6.16 8.03
CA LEU A 85 16.51 6.57 8.98
C LEU A 85 16.64 5.88 10.35
N GLY A 86 17.56 4.95 10.50
CA GLY A 86 17.86 4.24 11.75
C GLY A 86 17.05 2.97 11.96
N HIS A 87 15.77 2.95 11.58
CA HIS A 87 14.89 1.80 11.74
C HIS A 87 13.65 1.93 10.86
N VAL A 88 12.77 0.90 10.89
CA VAL A 88 11.43 0.93 10.31
C VAL A 88 10.44 0.35 11.30
N ASP A 89 9.43 1.14 11.69
CA ASP A 89 8.31 0.73 12.57
C ASP A 89 7.08 0.30 11.77
N ASN A 90 6.86 0.95 10.63
CA ASN A 90 5.67 0.79 9.82
C ASN A 90 6.08 0.56 8.36
N CYS A 91 5.55 -0.50 7.76
CA CYS A 91 5.83 -0.81 6.36
C CYS A 91 4.51 -0.97 5.59
N VAL A 92 4.29 -0.08 4.63
CA VAL A 92 3.12 -0.10 3.74
C VAL A 92 3.54 -0.61 2.37
N ALA A 93 3.21 -1.86 2.07
CA ALA A 93 3.40 -2.48 0.76
C ALA A 93 2.25 -2.07 -0.17
N ASN A 94 2.38 -0.88 -0.79
CA ASN A 94 1.35 -0.29 -1.65
C ASN A 94 1.66 -0.40 -3.15
N ALA A 95 2.90 -0.55 -3.56
CA ALA A 95 3.26 -0.66 -4.98
C ALA A 95 2.44 -1.75 -5.68
N GLY A 96 1.93 -1.44 -6.86
CA GLY A 96 1.11 -2.37 -7.63
C GLY A 96 0.90 -1.91 -9.06
N VAL A 97 0.46 -2.85 -9.90
CA VAL A 97 0.14 -2.62 -11.31
C VAL A 97 -1.20 -3.25 -11.66
N SER A 98 -1.93 -2.66 -12.60
CA SER A 98 -3.13 -3.23 -13.20
C SER A 98 -2.79 -4.06 -14.45
N GLY A 99 -3.79 -4.77 -15.01
CA GLY A 99 -3.67 -5.43 -16.30
C GLY A 99 -3.53 -4.43 -17.47
N ARG A 100 -2.88 -4.86 -18.57
CA ARG A 100 -2.63 -4.04 -19.78
C ARG A 100 -3.61 -4.30 -20.91
N GLY A 101 -4.90 -4.53 -20.63
CA GLY A 101 -5.90 -4.75 -21.67
C GLY A 101 -6.05 -6.19 -22.17
N LYS A 102 -5.06 -7.06 -22.03
CA LYS A 102 -5.11 -8.51 -22.31
C LYS A 102 -5.63 -9.30 -21.10
N GLY A 103 -6.77 -8.87 -20.54
CA GLY A 103 -7.24 -9.45 -19.29
C GLY A 103 -8.18 -10.66 -19.45
N SER A 104 -8.63 -10.99 -20.68
CA SER A 104 -9.43 -12.20 -20.92
C SER A 104 -8.60 -13.45 -20.64
N ILE A 105 -9.13 -14.40 -19.89
CA ILE A 105 -8.46 -15.68 -19.63
C ILE A 105 -8.18 -16.46 -20.92
N LEU A 106 -8.96 -16.21 -21.98
CA LEU A 106 -8.80 -16.84 -23.28
C LEU A 106 -7.62 -16.29 -24.09
N GLU A 107 -7.13 -15.09 -23.74
CA GLU A 107 -6.11 -14.36 -24.50
C GLU A 107 -4.88 -14.00 -23.64
N MET A 108 -4.97 -14.18 -22.33
CA MET A 108 -3.91 -13.80 -21.39
C MET A 108 -2.71 -14.73 -21.58
N ASP A 109 -1.57 -14.16 -21.90
CA ASP A 109 -0.30 -14.87 -21.90
C ASP A 109 0.30 -14.99 -20.48
N TYR A 110 1.25 -15.89 -20.33
CA TYR A 110 1.91 -16.12 -19.05
C TYR A 110 2.77 -14.91 -18.63
N GLU A 111 3.27 -14.12 -19.56
CA GLU A 111 4.08 -12.93 -19.28
C GLU A 111 3.23 -11.85 -18.60
N GLU A 112 2.00 -11.61 -19.06
CA GLU A 112 1.09 -10.67 -18.41
C GLU A 112 0.67 -11.17 -17.01
N TRP A 113 0.38 -12.47 -16.88
CA TRP A 113 0.12 -13.08 -15.57
C TRP A 113 1.31 -12.84 -14.61
N ARG A 114 2.53 -13.16 -15.04
CA ARG A 114 3.74 -12.99 -14.23
C ARG A 114 4.05 -11.52 -13.93
N ARG A 115 3.84 -10.64 -14.88
CA ARG A 115 4.04 -9.20 -14.69
C ARG A 115 3.20 -8.67 -13.52
N VAL A 116 1.93 -9.07 -13.45
CA VAL A 116 1.02 -8.60 -12.39
C VAL A 116 1.32 -9.30 -11.07
N THR A 117 1.49 -10.62 -11.06
CA THR A 117 1.75 -11.37 -9.81
C THR A 117 3.10 -11.01 -9.21
N ARG A 118 4.14 -10.83 -10.02
CA ARG A 118 5.48 -10.43 -9.59
C ARG A 118 5.48 -9.12 -8.78
N VAL A 119 4.73 -8.12 -9.23
CA VAL A 119 4.69 -6.83 -8.52
C VAL A 119 3.69 -6.89 -7.36
N ASN A 120 2.48 -7.39 -7.61
CA ASN A 120 1.37 -7.26 -6.66
C ASN A 120 1.41 -8.29 -5.52
N LEU A 121 2.03 -9.44 -5.71
CA LEU A 121 2.08 -10.52 -4.74
C LEU A 121 3.53 -10.78 -4.27
N ASP A 122 4.45 -11.09 -5.19
CA ASP A 122 5.85 -11.36 -4.81
C ASP A 122 6.48 -10.10 -4.21
N GLY A 123 6.17 -8.90 -4.76
CA GLY A 123 6.66 -7.62 -4.22
C GLY A 123 6.18 -7.33 -2.79
N VAL A 124 4.94 -7.69 -2.46
CA VAL A 124 4.44 -7.61 -1.07
C VAL A 124 5.19 -8.59 -0.17
N PHE A 125 5.37 -9.83 -0.63
CA PHE A 125 6.11 -10.86 0.10
C PHE A 125 7.57 -10.43 0.38
N PHE A 126 8.31 -9.96 -0.61
CA PHE A 126 9.69 -9.52 -0.43
C PHE A 126 9.79 -8.35 0.55
N THR A 127 8.91 -7.35 0.39
CA THR A 127 8.87 -6.16 1.25
C THR A 127 8.52 -6.54 2.70
N PHE A 128 7.50 -7.34 2.90
CA PHE A 128 7.08 -7.78 4.24
C PHE A 128 8.13 -8.67 4.91
N ARG A 129 8.77 -9.56 4.15
CA ARG A 129 9.83 -10.40 4.69
C ARG A 129 11.03 -9.58 5.20
N ALA A 130 11.45 -8.57 4.44
CA ALA A 130 12.54 -7.68 4.86
C ALA A 130 12.14 -6.88 6.12
N ALA A 131 10.94 -6.30 6.13
CA ALA A 131 10.44 -5.52 7.25
C ALA A 131 10.21 -6.39 8.50
N ALA A 132 9.61 -7.57 8.37
CA ALA A 132 9.35 -8.48 9.48
C ALA A 132 10.66 -8.96 10.14
N LYS A 133 11.66 -9.35 9.36
CA LYS A 133 12.99 -9.73 9.90
C LYS A 133 13.58 -8.60 10.76
N HIS A 134 13.63 -7.39 10.22
CA HIS A 134 14.14 -6.22 10.93
C HIS A 134 13.33 -5.93 12.22
N MET A 135 11.98 -5.97 12.16
CA MET A 135 11.13 -5.73 13.33
C MET A 135 11.31 -6.78 14.43
N VAL A 136 11.48 -8.06 14.05
CA VAL A 136 11.75 -9.17 14.97
C VAL A 136 13.12 -9.00 15.63
N GLU A 137 14.17 -8.74 14.86
CA GLU A 137 15.54 -8.50 15.36
C GLU A 137 15.60 -7.31 16.31
N ARG A 138 14.86 -6.24 16.00
CA ARG A 138 14.77 -5.05 16.85
C ARG A 138 13.99 -5.28 18.14
N GLY A 139 13.05 -6.22 18.18
CA GLY A 139 12.25 -6.59 19.37
C GLY A 139 11.29 -5.51 19.87
N LYS A 140 10.95 -4.51 19.05
CA LYS A 140 10.06 -3.38 19.40
C LYS A 140 8.65 -3.49 18.81
N GLY A 141 8.37 -4.60 18.11
CA GLY A 141 7.12 -4.75 17.36
C GLY A 141 7.11 -3.90 16.08
N GLY A 142 5.94 -3.72 15.49
CA GLY A 142 5.75 -2.93 14.28
C GLY A 142 4.39 -3.12 13.64
N SER A 143 4.20 -2.50 12.47
CA SER A 143 2.97 -2.62 11.67
C SER A 143 3.31 -2.88 10.21
N LEU A 144 2.69 -3.89 9.63
CA LEU A 144 2.74 -4.22 8.21
C LEU A 144 1.35 -3.99 7.61
N VAL A 145 1.27 -3.20 6.56
CA VAL A 145 0.02 -2.87 5.86
C VAL A 145 0.16 -3.18 4.38
N ALA A 146 -0.69 -4.07 3.85
CA ALA A 146 -0.71 -4.40 2.43
C ALA A 146 -1.84 -3.67 1.71
N MET A 147 -1.55 -3.11 0.54
CA MET A 147 -2.57 -2.59 -0.35
C MET A 147 -3.13 -3.71 -1.22
N ALA A 148 -4.32 -4.19 -0.86
CA ALA A 148 -5.09 -5.14 -1.67
C ALA A 148 -6.00 -4.40 -2.68
N SER A 149 -7.26 -4.75 -2.78
CA SER A 149 -8.29 -4.13 -3.62
C SER A 149 -9.64 -4.78 -3.31
N THR A 150 -10.76 -4.12 -3.57
CA THR A 150 -12.09 -4.77 -3.63
C THR A 150 -12.12 -5.93 -4.61
N ALA A 151 -11.26 -5.95 -5.64
CA ALA A 151 -11.07 -7.09 -6.53
C ALA A 151 -10.60 -8.39 -5.81
N ALA A 152 -10.23 -8.34 -4.55
CA ALA A 152 -9.95 -9.52 -3.72
C ALA A 152 -11.24 -10.22 -3.23
N ILE A 153 -12.36 -9.48 -3.20
CA ILE A 153 -13.66 -9.93 -2.66
C ILE A 153 -14.79 -9.82 -3.69
N GLU A 154 -14.56 -9.14 -4.80
CA GLU A 154 -15.50 -8.98 -5.91
C GLU A 154 -14.96 -9.61 -7.19
N GLY A 155 -15.88 -10.04 -8.09
CA GLY A 155 -15.53 -10.46 -9.44
C GLY A 155 -15.40 -9.28 -10.39
N ALA A 156 -14.29 -9.19 -11.11
CA ALA A 156 -14.11 -8.26 -12.22
C ALA A 156 -13.74 -9.01 -13.50
N ALA A 157 -14.58 -8.92 -14.52
CA ALA A 157 -14.30 -9.54 -15.81
C ALA A 157 -12.95 -9.04 -16.35
N ARG A 158 -12.18 -9.95 -16.98
CA ARG A 158 -10.88 -9.65 -17.59
C ARG A 158 -9.79 -9.21 -16.58
N SER A 159 -9.96 -9.53 -15.29
CA SER A 159 -9.03 -9.14 -14.20
C SER A 159 -8.61 -10.31 -13.32
N SER A 160 -8.68 -11.55 -13.82
CA SER A 160 -8.40 -12.76 -13.01
C SER A 160 -7.00 -12.75 -12.38
N HIS A 161 -5.96 -12.34 -13.10
CA HIS A 161 -4.59 -12.20 -12.59
C HIS A 161 -4.47 -11.14 -11.48
N TYR A 162 -5.17 -10.01 -11.65
CA TYR A 162 -5.21 -8.95 -10.64
C TYR A 162 -5.98 -9.40 -9.39
N GLY A 163 -7.20 -9.94 -9.57
CA GLY A 163 -8.00 -10.48 -8.48
C GLY A 163 -7.26 -11.58 -7.71
N ALA A 164 -6.64 -12.53 -8.41
CA ALA A 164 -5.83 -13.58 -7.80
C ALA A 164 -4.67 -13.00 -6.98
N SER A 165 -3.94 -12.00 -7.51
CA SER A 165 -2.85 -11.36 -6.77
C SER A 165 -3.35 -10.66 -5.51
N LYS A 166 -4.49 -9.94 -5.58
CA LYS A 166 -5.03 -9.19 -4.44
C LYS A 166 -5.71 -10.10 -3.40
N GLY A 167 -6.37 -11.17 -3.82
CA GLY A 167 -6.87 -12.23 -2.94
C GLY A 167 -5.73 -12.97 -2.24
N GLY A 168 -4.64 -13.27 -2.94
CA GLY A 168 -3.42 -13.85 -2.38
C GLY A 168 -2.79 -12.96 -1.30
N VAL A 169 -2.77 -11.64 -1.51
CA VAL A 169 -2.31 -10.66 -0.50
C VAL A 169 -3.16 -10.74 0.77
N CYS A 170 -4.50 -10.75 0.67
CA CYS A 170 -5.38 -10.87 1.84
C CYS A 170 -5.16 -12.18 2.60
N ALA A 171 -4.94 -13.29 1.88
CA ALA A 171 -4.62 -14.59 2.50
C ALA A 171 -3.26 -14.55 3.22
N MET A 172 -2.23 -13.98 2.60
CA MET A 172 -0.90 -13.79 3.19
C MET A 172 -0.97 -12.92 4.45
N VAL A 173 -1.71 -11.83 4.42
CA VAL A 173 -1.92 -10.94 5.58
C VAL A 173 -2.48 -11.70 6.78
N ARG A 174 -3.51 -12.54 6.57
CA ARG A 174 -4.09 -13.35 7.66
C ARG A 174 -3.11 -14.36 8.24
N ALA A 175 -2.33 -15.02 7.40
CA ALA A 175 -1.32 -15.98 7.86
C ALA A 175 -0.21 -15.29 8.66
N LEU A 176 0.33 -14.18 8.15
CA LEU A 176 1.37 -13.40 8.81
C LEU A 176 0.89 -12.74 10.09
N ALA A 177 -0.38 -12.33 10.17
CA ALA A 177 -0.96 -11.78 11.39
C ALA A 177 -0.91 -12.77 12.57
N VAL A 178 -1.20 -14.06 12.29
CA VAL A 178 -1.11 -15.13 13.29
C VAL A 178 0.35 -15.42 13.65
N GLU A 179 1.22 -15.53 12.65
CA GLU A 179 2.64 -15.89 12.83
C GLU A 179 3.40 -14.82 13.62
N LEU A 180 3.18 -13.53 13.30
CA LEU A 180 3.98 -12.42 13.80
C LEU A 180 3.43 -11.78 15.06
N ALA A 181 2.23 -12.15 15.51
CA ALA A 181 1.60 -11.57 16.71
C ALA A 181 2.47 -11.73 17.97
N ARG A 182 3.16 -12.86 18.12
CA ARG A 182 4.09 -13.12 19.25
C ARG A 182 5.25 -12.11 19.31
N TYR A 183 5.59 -11.47 18.19
CA TYR A 183 6.62 -10.44 18.11
C TYR A 183 6.04 -9.02 18.23
N LYS A 184 4.74 -8.88 18.57
CA LYS A 184 4.01 -7.60 18.64
C LYS A 184 3.98 -6.86 17.29
N ILE A 185 3.97 -7.59 16.18
CA ILE A 185 3.84 -7.06 14.84
C ILE A 185 2.39 -7.29 14.37
N SER A 186 1.70 -6.20 14.06
CA SER A 186 0.37 -6.26 13.44
C SER A 186 0.49 -6.34 11.91
N VAL A 187 -0.42 -7.10 11.28
CA VAL A 187 -0.45 -7.22 9.82
C VAL A 187 -1.89 -7.06 9.34
N ASN A 188 -2.15 -6.06 8.50
CA ASN A 188 -3.49 -5.75 8.00
C ASN A 188 -3.46 -5.44 6.51
N SER A 189 -4.61 -5.48 5.84
CA SER A 189 -4.78 -5.05 4.45
C SER A 189 -5.79 -3.94 4.31
N ILE A 190 -5.61 -3.10 3.28
CA ILE A 190 -6.55 -2.08 2.85
C ILE A 190 -7.05 -2.47 1.47
N LEU A 191 -8.38 -2.43 1.28
CA LEU A 191 -9.05 -2.77 0.03
C LEU A 191 -9.68 -1.52 -0.58
N PRO A 192 -8.95 -0.79 -1.45
CA PRO A 192 -9.52 0.34 -2.17
C PRO A 192 -10.60 -0.08 -3.15
N GLY A 193 -11.64 0.77 -3.28
CA GLY A 193 -12.55 0.76 -4.41
C GLY A 193 -11.98 1.55 -5.60
N TRP A 194 -12.78 2.46 -6.17
CA TRP A 194 -12.42 3.26 -7.34
C TRP A 194 -11.79 4.59 -6.92
N ILE A 195 -10.46 4.70 -7.09
CA ILE A 195 -9.64 5.82 -6.61
C ILE A 195 -8.96 6.53 -7.78
N GLU A 196 -8.97 7.86 -7.77
CA GLU A 196 -8.25 8.69 -8.75
C GLU A 196 -6.74 8.53 -8.60
N THR A 197 -6.15 7.87 -9.57
CA THR A 197 -4.71 7.63 -9.68
C THR A 197 -4.32 7.58 -11.17
N GLU A 198 -3.03 7.60 -11.47
CA GLU A 198 -2.57 7.35 -12.84
C GLU A 198 -3.05 5.98 -13.38
N MET A 199 -3.19 4.99 -12.50
CA MET A 199 -3.65 3.65 -12.87
C MET A 199 -5.09 3.66 -13.40
N THR A 200 -5.95 4.52 -12.87
CA THR A 200 -7.40 4.59 -13.17
C THR A 200 -7.76 5.71 -14.13
N ALA A 201 -6.82 6.61 -14.46
CA ALA A 201 -7.08 7.81 -15.26
C ALA A 201 -7.78 7.51 -16.61
N ASN A 202 -7.31 6.49 -17.33
CA ASN A 202 -7.93 6.09 -18.61
C ASN A 202 -9.36 5.54 -18.43
N ALA A 203 -9.64 4.82 -17.33
CA ALA A 203 -10.97 4.30 -17.05
C ALA A 203 -11.93 5.44 -16.69
N PHE A 204 -11.51 6.37 -15.85
CA PHE A 204 -12.31 7.50 -15.38
C PHE A 204 -12.58 8.53 -16.49
N GLY A 205 -11.63 8.67 -17.45
CA GLY A 205 -11.82 9.47 -18.65
C GLY A 205 -12.81 8.87 -19.67
N ASN A 206 -13.26 7.63 -19.47
CA ASN A 206 -14.27 6.98 -20.33
C ASN A 206 -15.68 7.24 -19.80
N PRO A 207 -16.54 8.04 -20.51
CA PRO A 207 -17.87 8.40 -20.03
C PRO A 207 -18.80 7.19 -19.81
N LYS A 208 -18.67 6.13 -20.62
CA LYS A 208 -19.46 4.91 -20.47
C LYS A 208 -19.09 4.16 -19.19
N PHE A 209 -17.79 4.08 -18.89
CA PHE A 209 -17.29 3.48 -17.65
C PHE A 209 -17.76 4.29 -16.44
N ALA A 210 -17.51 5.59 -16.43
CA ALA A 210 -17.90 6.49 -15.34
C ALA A 210 -19.42 6.45 -15.10
N GLY A 211 -20.23 6.48 -16.18
CA GLY A 211 -21.69 6.41 -16.10
C GLY A 211 -22.23 5.08 -15.53
N ASN A 212 -21.47 3.99 -15.66
CA ASN A 212 -21.85 2.69 -15.10
C ASN A 212 -21.38 2.48 -13.65
N VAL A 213 -20.24 3.05 -13.28
CA VAL A 213 -19.62 2.82 -11.97
C VAL A 213 -20.03 3.86 -10.94
N MET A 214 -20.05 5.14 -11.30
CA MET A 214 -20.37 6.23 -10.37
C MET A 214 -21.73 6.07 -9.69
N PRO A 215 -22.82 5.65 -10.37
CA PRO A 215 -24.10 5.42 -9.71
C PRO A 215 -24.08 4.32 -8.65
N ARG A 216 -23.10 3.41 -8.71
CA ARG A 216 -22.91 2.32 -7.73
C ARG A 216 -22.09 2.74 -6.52
N ILE A 217 -21.49 3.93 -6.52
CA ILE A 217 -20.77 4.45 -5.37
C ILE A 217 -21.73 5.33 -4.56
N PRO A 218 -22.18 4.95 -3.37
CA PRO A 218 -23.07 5.75 -2.53
C PRO A 218 -22.55 7.16 -2.25
N GLU A 219 -21.24 7.31 -2.03
CA GLU A 219 -20.55 8.61 -1.83
C GLU A 219 -20.57 9.53 -3.06
N ARG A 220 -20.98 9.03 -4.24
CA ARG A 220 -21.11 9.78 -5.50
C ARG A 220 -19.85 10.53 -5.93
N ARG A 221 -18.69 10.06 -5.53
CA ARG A 221 -17.38 10.57 -5.95
C ARG A 221 -16.36 9.44 -6.10
N TRP A 222 -15.34 9.69 -6.88
CA TRP A 222 -14.13 8.87 -6.82
C TRP A 222 -13.41 9.11 -5.51
N GLY A 223 -12.79 8.07 -4.95
CA GLY A 223 -11.87 8.24 -3.84
C GLY A 223 -10.59 8.91 -4.31
N VAL A 224 -9.84 9.51 -3.39
CA VAL A 224 -8.53 10.11 -3.63
C VAL A 224 -7.49 9.56 -2.65
N GLY A 225 -6.21 9.75 -2.94
CA GLY A 225 -5.14 9.25 -2.06
C GLY A 225 -5.26 9.72 -0.60
N ALA A 226 -5.77 10.92 -0.38
CA ALA A 226 -5.98 11.49 0.96
C ALA A 226 -7.01 10.71 1.81
N ASP A 227 -7.99 10.03 1.19
CA ASP A 227 -8.99 9.21 1.91
C ASP A 227 -8.34 8.06 2.68
N PHE A 228 -7.11 7.66 2.34
CA PHE A 228 -6.37 6.57 2.95
C PHE A 228 -5.45 7.02 4.09
N GLY A 229 -5.17 8.31 4.19
CA GLY A 229 -4.27 8.89 5.19
C GLY A 229 -4.69 8.57 6.63
N PRO A 230 -5.95 8.85 7.05
CA PRO A 230 -6.40 8.60 8.42
C PRO A 230 -6.24 7.13 8.84
N LEU A 231 -6.56 6.18 7.95
CA LEU A 231 -6.38 4.76 8.25
C LEU A 231 -4.90 4.36 8.31
N ALA A 232 -4.05 4.94 7.46
CA ALA A 232 -2.61 4.69 7.52
C ALA A 232 -2.02 5.14 8.86
N VAL A 233 -2.39 6.32 9.36
CA VAL A 233 -1.98 6.82 10.67
C VAL A 233 -2.52 5.93 11.79
N TYR A 234 -3.79 5.55 11.73
CA TYR A 234 -4.39 4.62 12.68
C TYR A 234 -3.59 3.31 12.75
N LEU A 235 -3.34 2.64 11.62
CA LEU A 235 -2.63 1.36 11.56
C LEU A 235 -1.14 1.47 11.94
N ALA A 236 -0.52 2.64 11.80
CA ALA A 236 0.86 2.91 12.19
C ALA A 236 1.00 3.27 13.68
N SER A 237 -0.09 3.64 14.33
CA SER A 237 -0.09 4.18 15.70
C SER A 237 -0.11 3.09 16.77
N ASP A 238 0.23 3.50 18.00
CA ASP A 238 0.12 2.63 19.15
C ASP A 238 -1.33 2.36 19.59
N ALA A 239 -2.31 3.09 19.02
CA ALA A 239 -3.74 2.90 19.27
C ALA A 239 -4.29 1.56 18.72
N THR A 240 -3.55 0.90 17.81
CA THR A 240 -4.02 -0.29 17.07
C THR A 240 -3.48 -1.63 17.60
N LYS A 241 -2.86 -1.66 18.77
CA LYS A 241 -2.15 -2.87 19.28
C LYS A 241 -3.00 -4.15 19.33
N TYR A 242 -4.32 -4.05 19.21
CA TYR A 242 -5.24 -5.20 19.18
C TYR A 242 -5.90 -5.41 17.81
N THR A 243 -5.43 -4.71 16.78
CA THR A 243 -5.97 -4.79 15.40
C THR A 243 -4.96 -5.49 14.49
N THR A 244 -5.21 -6.75 14.14
CA THR A 244 -4.38 -7.53 13.22
C THR A 244 -5.22 -8.53 12.43
N GLY A 245 -4.78 -8.90 11.23
CA GLY A 245 -5.43 -9.86 10.34
C GLY A 245 -6.71 -9.32 9.69
N ARG A 246 -6.90 -8.00 9.61
CA ARG A 246 -8.13 -7.38 9.11
C ARG A 246 -7.96 -6.81 7.71
N ASP A 247 -9.05 -6.92 6.96
CA ASP A 247 -9.23 -6.31 5.65
C ASP A 247 -10.09 -5.05 5.83
N PHE A 248 -9.52 -3.86 5.56
CA PHE A 248 -10.21 -2.57 5.68
C PHE A 248 -10.65 -2.09 4.30
N VAL A 249 -11.95 -2.10 4.04
CA VAL A 249 -12.51 -1.61 2.78
C VAL A 249 -12.64 -0.09 2.83
N ILE A 250 -12.11 0.61 1.81
CA ILE A 250 -12.28 2.06 1.59
C ILE A 250 -12.73 2.26 0.14
N ASP A 251 -14.03 2.31 -0.10
CA ASP A 251 -14.63 2.24 -1.43
C ASP A 251 -15.84 3.15 -1.66
N GLY A 252 -16.15 4.03 -0.70
CA GLY A 252 -17.33 4.90 -0.76
C GLY A 252 -18.66 4.15 -0.73
N GLY A 253 -18.66 2.90 -0.22
CA GLY A 253 -19.82 2.02 -0.14
C GLY A 253 -20.07 1.17 -1.40
N TYR A 254 -19.16 1.18 -2.36
CA TYR A 254 -19.34 0.50 -3.66
C TYR A 254 -19.64 -1.00 -3.51
N THR A 255 -19.03 -1.70 -2.57
CA THR A 255 -19.24 -3.15 -2.37
C THR A 255 -20.51 -3.49 -1.60
N LEU A 256 -21.23 -2.49 -1.09
CA LEU A 256 -22.47 -2.67 -0.32
C LEU A 256 -23.73 -2.45 -1.17
N PHE A 257 -23.56 -1.96 -2.41
CA PHE A 257 -24.68 -1.51 -3.25
C PHE A 257 -24.70 -2.15 -4.63
#